data_4e0f862f7898d16d575e07332077b628
#
_entry.id   4e0f862f7898d16d575e07332077b628
#
_cell.length_a   1.000
_cell.length_b   1.000
_cell.length_c   1.000
_cell.angle_alpha   90.00
_cell.angle_beta   90.00
_cell.angle_gamma   90.00
#
_symmetry.space_group_name_H-M   'P 1'
#
loop_
_entity.id
_entity.type
_entity.pdbx_description
1 polymer ?
#
loop_
_entity_poly.entity_id
_entity_poly.type
_entity_poly.pdbx_seq_one_letter_code
_entity_poly.pdbx_strand_id
1 'polypeptide(L)'
;MTRVVLAEDGVLLREGIAGVLVRFGFEVVAAVGDAAELMIAVSRHSPDLVITDIKMPPSFQDEGLRAAVRLRSDHPGLPIVVLSQYVQQEYAADLIGTGGAVGYLLKDRVADITEFVAALRTVVGGGTVIDPDVVRRLISRPQDPLAGLSGREREVLSLIAEGRSNSSIAAALFISEPAVGKHVGNILAKLGLPPTDDTNRRVLAVLTYLRAR
;
A
#
# COMPACT_ATOMS: atom_id res chain seq x y z
N MET A 1 23.81 15.30 -16.25
CA MET A 1 23.30 15.37 -14.87
C MET A 1 21.90 14.78 -14.91
N THR A 2 21.56 13.84 -14.03
CA THR A 2 20.24 13.15 -14.06
C THR A 2 19.16 14.11 -13.64
N ARG A 3 18.21 14.36 -14.52
CA ARG A 3 17.08 15.29 -14.32
C ARG A 3 15.93 14.57 -13.59
N VAL A 4 15.47 15.11 -12.51
CA VAL A 4 14.49 14.47 -11.61
C VAL A 4 13.24 15.34 -11.49
N VAL A 5 12.07 14.72 -11.62
CA VAL A 5 10.79 15.26 -11.13
C VAL A 5 10.44 14.55 -9.84
N LEU A 6 10.16 15.33 -8.79
CA LEU A 6 9.80 14.85 -7.47
C LEU A 6 8.35 15.23 -7.16
N ALA A 7 7.53 14.27 -6.74
CA ALA A 7 6.17 14.49 -6.27
C ALA A 7 6.00 13.96 -4.83
N GLU A 8 5.70 14.87 -3.92
CA GLU A 8 5.53 14.60 -2.49
C GLU A 8 4.63 15.69 -1.91
N ASP A 9 3.53 15.32 -1.24
CA ASP A 9 2.59 16.31 -0.67
C ASP A 9 3.15 16.99 0.58
N GLY A 10 3.94 16.28 1.38
CA GLY A 10 4.59 16.78 2.58
C GLY A 10 5.70 17.78 2.24
N VAL A 11 5.45 19.09 2.41
CA VAL A 11 6.38 20.17 2.05
C VAL A 11 7.78 19.97 2.62
N LEU A 12 7.89 19.62 3.91
CA LEU A 12 9.18 19.44 4.57
C LEU A 12 9.97 18.26 3.99
N LEU A 13 9.28 17.13 3.72
CA LEU A 13 9.91 15.96 3.14
C LEU A 13 10.32 16.22 1.70
N ARG A 14 9.48 16.90 0.91
CA ARG A 14 9.76 17.30 -0.46
C ARG A 14 11.03 18.15 -0.55
N GLU A 15 11.13 19.19 0.28
CA GLU A 15 12.33 20.06 0.33
C GLU A 15 13.56 19.29 0.82
N GLY A 16 13.40 18.40 1.80
CA GLY A 16 14.48 17.55 2.30
C GLY A 16 15.04 16.62 1.22
N ILE A 17 14.16 15.91 0.50
CA ILE A 17 14.55 15.02 -0.60
C ILE A 17 15.20 15.83 -1.73
N ALA A 18 14.62 16.97 -2.12
CA ALA A 18 15.18 17.84 -3.17
C ALA A 18 16.60 18.31 -2.81
N GLY A 19 16.82 18.73 -1.58
CA GLY A 19 18.14 19.13 -1.09
C GLY A 19 19.16 17.98 -1.13
N VAL A 20 18.78 16.78 -0.74
CA VAL A 20 19.61 15.56 -0.84
C VAL A 20 19.95 15.28 -2.31
N LEU A 21 18.97 15.28 -3.21
CA LEU A 21 19.19 15.03 -4.63
C LEU A 21 20.22 15.99 -5.24
N VAL A 22 20.07 17.29 -5.00
CA VAL A 22 21.00 18.30 -5.50
C VAL A 22 22.41 18.07 -4.94
N ARG A 23 22.55 17.81 -3.65
CA ARG A 23 23.84 17.51 -3.01
C ARG A 23 24.57 16.34 -3.64
N PHE A 24 23.83 15.32 -4.12
CA PHE A 24 24.42 14.11 -4.71
C PHE A 24 24.47 14.12 -6.24
N GLY A 25 24.29 15.27 -6.87
CA GLY A 25 24.53 15.49 -8.29
C GLY A 25 23.35 15.21 -9.21
N PHE A 26 22.13 15.20 -8.67
CA PHE A 26 20.91 15.22 -9.46
C PHE A 26 20.44 16.66 -9.70
N GLU A 27 19.70 16.85 -10.78
CA GLU A 27 19.04 18.13 -11.10
C GLU A 27 17.53 18.00 -10.87
N VAL A 28 17.00 18.63 -9.82
CA VAL A 28 15.55 18.63 -9.57
C VAL A 28 14.91 19.69 -10.47
N VAL A 29 14.33 19.25 -11.59
CA VAL A 29 13.71 20.13 -12.60
C VAL A 29 12.29 20.55 -12.24
N ALA A 30 11.62 19.78 -11.37
CA ALA A 30 10.35 20.16 -10.75
C ALA A 30 10.14 19.40 -9.44
N ALA A 31 9.54 20.08 -8.45
CA ALA A 31 9.10 19.50 -7.20
C ALA A 31 7.64 19.92 -6.96
N VAL A 32 6.73 18.94 -6.93
CA VAL A 32 5.27 19.16 -6.97
C VAL A 32 4.57 18.46 -5.80
N GLY A 33 3.33 18.86 -5.51
CA GLY A 33 2.59 18.39 -4.34
C GLY A 33 1.47 17.39 -4.63
N ASP A 34 1.16 17.11 -5.91
CA ASP A 34 0.09 16.20 -6.28
C ASP A 34 0.36 15.45 -7.60
N ALA A 35 -0.49 14.46 -7.88
CA ALA A 35 -0.36 13.61 -9.06
C ALA A 35 -0.68 14.32 -10.38
N ALA A 36 -1.55 15.32 -10.38
CA ALA A 36 -1.90 16.07 -11.58
C ALA A 36 -0.72 16.97 -12.02
N GLU A 37 -0.13 17.69 -11.05
CA GLU A 37 1.08 18.46 -11.27
C GLU A 37 2.26 17.58 -11.70
N LEU A 38 2.39 16.36 -11.14
CA LEU A 38 3.40 15.38 -11.54
C LEU A 38 3.29 15.07 -13.05
N MET A 39 2.10 14.75 -13.54
CA MET A 39 1.89 14.43 -14.96
C MET A 39 2.28 15.60 -15.87
N ILE A 40 1.90 16.82 -15.47
CA ILE A 40 2.26 18.06 -16.20
C ILE A 40 3.77 18.28 -16.20
N ALA A 41 4.42 18.12 -15.03
CA ALA A 41 5.85 18.31 -14.88
C ALA A 41 6.66 17.32 -15.73
N VAL A 42 6.27 16.04 -15.74
CA VAL A 42 6.94 15.02 -16.58
C VAL A 42 6.81 15.34 -18.06
N SER A 43 5.61 15.69 -18.52
CA SER A 43 5.39 16.09 -19.91
C SER A 43 6.22 17.32 -20.32
N ARG A 44 6.34 18.30 -19.43
CA ARG A 44 7.05 19.55 -19.68
C ARG A 44 8.57 19.40 -19.67
N HIS A 45 9.08 18.60 -18.73
CA HIS A 45 10.52 18.56 -18.45
C HIS A 45 11.22 17.33 -19.01
N SER A 46 10.50 16.28 -19.43
CA SER A 46 11.06 15.01 -19.91
C SER A 46 12.22 14.54 -19.01
N PRO A 47 11.96 14.19 -17.73
CA PRO A 47 13.01 13.84 -16.77
C PRO A 47 13.62 12.47 -17.07
N ASP A 48 14.83 12.25 -16.53
CA ASP A 48 15.49 10.96 -16.53
C ASP A 48 15.05 10.04 -15.38
N LEU A 49 14.40 10.61 -14.36
CA LEU A 49 13.90 9.91 -13.19
C LEU A 49 12.67 10.61 -12.62
N VAL A 50 11.67 9.84 -12.25
CA VAL A 50 10.54 10.31 -11.44
C VAL A 50 10.63 9.70 -10.06
N ILE A 51 10.44 10.53 -9.02
CA ILE A 51 10.25 10.07 -7.64
C ILE A 51 8.88 10.55 -7.21
N THR A 52 8.04 9.65 -6.72
CA THR A 52 6.68 10.02 -6.30
C THR A 52 6.26 9.33 -5.01
N ASP A 53 5.59 10.06 -4.12
CA ASP A 53 4.81 9.43 -3.05
C ASP A 53 3.63 8.66 -3.66
N ILE A 54 3.20 7.59 -3.01
CA ILE A 54 2.00 6.83 -3.38
C ILE A 54 0.75 7.63 -3.04
N LYS A 55 0.70 8.21 -1.83
CA LYS A 55 -0.49 8.86 -1.28
C LYS A 55 -0.40 10.37 -1.39
N MET A 56 -1.10 10.93 -2.34
CA MET A 56 -1.16 12.38 -2.56
C MET A 56 -2.60 12.87 -2.69
N PRO A 57 -2.84 14.19 -2.61
CA PRO A 57 -4.17 14.72 -2.88
C PRO A 57 -4.73 14.26 -4.25
N PRO A 58 -6.08 14.18 -4.41
CA PRO A 58 -7.10 14.65 -3.47
C PRO A 58 -7.57 13.60 -2.44
N SER A 59 -7.44 12.31 -2.70
CA SER A 59 -8.01 11.27 -1.82
C SER A 59 -7.01 10.66 -0.84
N PHE A 60 -5.72 10.89 -1.05
CA PHE A 60 -4.63 10.33 -0.24
C PHE A 60 -4.63 8.79 -0.18
N GLN A 61 -4.97 8.15 -1.28
CA GLN A 61 -4.99 6.68 -1.39
C GLN A 61 -3.82 6.15 -2.22
N ASP A 62 -3.90 6.28 -3.55
CA ASP A 62 -2.98 5.67 -4.49
C ASP A 62 -2.67 6.55 -5.72
N GLU A 63 -2.95 7.86 -5.63
CA GLU A 63 -2.85 8.79 -6.75
C GLU A 63 -1.47 8.79 -7.40
N GLY A 64 -0.42 8.85 -6.59
CA GLY A 64 0.94 8.85 -7.11
C GLY A 64 1.35 7.55 -7.77
N LEU A 65 0.85 6.42 -7.25
CA LEU A 65 1.09 5.13 -7.89
C LEU A 65 0.37 5.02 -9.23
N ARG A 66 -0.91 5.42 -9.31
CA ARG A 66 -1.64 5.44 -10.58
C ARG A 66 -0.95 6.34 -11.60
N ALA A 67 -0.44 7.50 -11.15
CA ALA A 67 0.37 8.36 -12.00
C ALA A 67 1.65 7.64 -12.48
N ALA A 68 2.37 6.94 -11.58
CA ALA A 68 3.55 6.17 -11.93
C ALA A 68 3.26 5.08 -12.98
N VAL A 69 2.21 4.27 -12.78
CA VAL A 69 1.81 3.22 -13.73
C VAL A 69 1.43 3.83 -15.09
N ARG A 70 0.69 4.93 -15.09
CA ARG A 70 0.33 5.65 -16.33
C ARG A 70 1.56 6.21 -17.03
N LEU A 71 2.47 6.85 -16.30
CA LEU A 71 3.71 7.37 -16.86
C LEU A 71 4.55 6.27 -17.49
N ARG A 72 4.59 5.07 -16.90
CA ARG A 72 5.28 3.92 -17.46
C ARG A 72 4.62 3.41 -18.75
N SER A 73 3.30 3.49 -18.84
CA SER A 73 2.56 3.16 -20.07
C SER A 73 2.83 4.19 -21.19
N ASP A 74 2.81 5.47 -20.84
CA ASP A 74 2.98 6.57 -21.78
C ASP A 74 4.45 6.75 -22.20
N HIS A 75 5.40 6.41 -21.31
CA HIS A 75 6.86 6.51 -21.50
C HIS A 75 7.54 5.19 -21.11
N PRO A 76 7.53 4.16 -21.98
CA PRO A 76 8.17 2.88 -21.70
C PRO A 76 9.66 3.06 -21.40
N GLY A 77 10.10 2.53 -20.25
CA GLY A 77 11.51 2.65 -19.83
C GLY A 77 11.83 3.85 -18.95
N LEU A 78 10.90 4.80 -18.73
CA LEU A 78 11.13 5.92 -17.80
C LEU A 78 11.42 5.39 -16.38
N PRO A 79 12.58 5.68 -15.79
CA PRO A 79 12.91 5.31 -14.43
C PRO A 79 11.94 5.95 -13.42
N ILE A 80 11.32 5.12 -12.59
CA ILE A 80 10.36 5.61 -11.57
C ILE A 80 10.68 4.96 -10.23
N VAL A 81 10.74 5.80 -9.17
CA VAL A 81 10.82 5.37 -7.79
C VAL A 81 9.58 5.84 -7.05
N VAL A 82 8.85 4.90 -6.47
CA VAL A 82 7.75 5.23 -5.56
C VAL A 82 8.21 5.15 -4.11
N LEU A 83 7.78 6.14 -3.33
CA LEU A 83 7.99 6.21 -1.89
C LEU A 83 6.69 5.86 -1.18
N SER A 84 6.75 5.03 -0.16
CA SER A 84 5.58 4.62 0.62
C SER A 84 5.85 4.69 2.11
N GLN A 85 4.88 5.12 2.89
CA GLN A 85 4.97 5.07 4.35
C GLN A 85 4.76 3.65 4.89
N TYR A 86 3.98 2.83 4.17
CA TYR A 86 3.63 1.47 4.56
C TYR A 86 3.70 0.52 3.36
N VAL A 87 3.99 -0.75 3.64
CA VAL A 87 3.99 -1.77 2.59
C VAL A 87 2.55 -2.07 2.16
N GLN A 88 2.23 -1.78 0.91
CA GLN A 88 0.94 -2.08 0.27
C GLN A 88 1.17 -3.10 -0.85
N GLN A 89 0.69 -4.35 -0.64
CA GLN A 89 0.97 -5.47 -1.55
C GLN A 89 0.37 -5.29 -2.95
N GLU A 90 -0.87 -4.80 -3.02
CA GLU A 90 -1.64 -4.70 -4.26
C GLU A 90 -0.93 -3.80 -5.29
N TYR A 91 -0.27 -2.76 -4.83
CA TYR A 91 0.32 -1.73 -5.67
C TYR A 91 1.75 -2.02 -6.12
N ALA A 92 2.51 -2.77 -5.32
CA ALA A 92 3.87 -3.12 -5.68
C ALA A 92 3.90 -4.06 -6.90
N ALA A 93 2.94 -4.99 -6.99
CA ALA A 93 2.84 -5.93 -8.10
C ALA A 93 2.59 -5.23 -9.45
N ASP A 94 1.68 -4.25 -9.48
CA ASP A 94 1.34 -3.50 -10.69
C ASP A 94 2.54 -2.72 -11.23
N LEU A 95 3.27 -2.03 -10.35
CA LEU A 95 4.44 -1.26 -10.75
C LEU A 95 5.59 -2.16 -11.19
N ILE A 96 5.88 -3.25 -10.46
CA ILE A 96 6.93 -4.21 -10.81
C ILE A 96 6.62 -4.91 -12.14
N GLY A 97 5.35 -5.19 -12.42
CA GLY A 97 4.88 -5.78 -13.68
C GLY A 97 5.16 -4.92 -14.92
N THR A 98 5.47 -3.62 -14.75
CA THR A 98 5.82 -2.73 -15.87
C THR A 98 7.23 -2.94 -16.43
N GLY A 99 8.05 -3.81 -15.84
CA GLY A 99 9.43 -4.11 -16.25
C GLY A 99 10.49 -3.33 -15.46
N GLY A 100 11.76 -3.40 -15.91
CA GLY A 100 12.90 -2.78 -15.22
C GLY A 100 12.82 -1.25 -15.08
N ALA A 101 13.83 -0.66 -14.44
CA ALA A 101 13.89 0.78 -14.09
C ALA A 101 12.82 1.23 -13.08
N VAL A 102 12.53 0.39 -12.09
CA VAL A 102 11.51 0.64 -11.07
C VAL A 102 12.11 0.54 -9.67
N GLY A 103 11.76 1.49 -8.82
CA GLY A 103 12.04 1.47 -7.38
C GLY A 103 10.75 1.48 -6.56
N TYR A 104 10.69 0.63 -5.53
CA TYR A 104 9.69 0.71 -4.48
C TYR A 104 10.39 0.77 -3.12
N LEU A 105 10.39 1.93 -2.51
CA LEU A 105 11.12 2.19 -1.26
C LEU A 105 10.17 2.65 -0.16
N LEU A 106 10.46 2.27 1.07
CA LEU A 106 9.79 2.84 2.23
C LEU A 106 10.38 4.23 2.54
N LYS A 107 9.54 5.18 2.96
CA LYS A 107 9.98 6.55 3.33
C LYS A 107 11.04 6.54 4.44
N ASP A 108 11.03 5.54 5.33
CA ASP A 108 12.05 5.36 6.37
C ASP A 108 13.45 5.12 5.78
N ARG A 109 13.55 4.57 4.57
CA ARG A 109 14.84 4.36 3.87
C ARG A 109 15.48 5.65 3.38
N VAL A 110 14.70 6.71 3.21
CA VAL A 110 15.24 8.04 2.85
C VAL A 110 16.16 8.59 3.95
N ALA A 111 16.01 8.12 5.19
CA ALA A 111 16.88 8.50 6.31
C ALA A 111 18.33 8.00 6.12
N ASP A 112 18.55 6.85 5.46
CA ASP A 112 19.87 6.45 5.00
C ASP A 112 20.14 7.01 3.61
N ILE A 113 20.71 8.22 3.58
CA ILE A 113 20.94 8.97 2.35
C ILE A 113 21.83 8.17 1.37
N THR A 114 22.80 7.42 1.87
CA THR A 114 23.74 6.68 1.03
C THR A 114 23.03 5.53 0.30
N GLU A 115 22.26 4.73 1.03
CA GLU A 115 21.45 3.66 0.46
C GLU A 115 20.38 4.20 -0.50
N PHE A 116 19.72 5.28 -0.11
CA PHE A 116 18.70 5.93 -0.94
C PHE A 116 19.27 6.37 -2.29
N VAL A 117 20.38 7.11 -2.29
CA VAL A 117 21.05 7.55 -3.52
C VAL A 117 21.55 6.40 -4.38
N ALA A 118 22.09 5.33 -3.77
CA ALA A 118 22.52 4.13 -4.48
C ALA A 118 21.32 3.45 -5.17
N ALA A 119 20.19 3.35 -4.51
CA ALA A 119 18.94 2.84 -5.07
C ALA A 119 18.47 3.65 -6.29
N LEU A 120 18.47 4.98 -6.19
CA LEU A 120 18.11 5.87 -7.32
C LEU A 120 19.04 5.63 -8.54
N ARG A 121 20.34 5.54 -8.33
CA ARG A 121 21.30 5.27 -9.41
C ARG A 121 21.09 3.92 -10.06
N THR A 122 20.76 2.90 -9.27
CA THR A 122 20.42 1.56 -9.79
C THR A 122 19.18 1.62 -10.69
N VAL A 123 18.14 2.35 -10.27
CA VAL A 123 16.91 2.49 -11.06
C VAL A 123 17.15 3.30 -12.33
N VAL A 124 17.92 4.39 -12.27
CA VAL A 124 18.34 5.16 -13.47
C VAL A 124 19.14 4.31 -14.45
N GLY A 125 19.94 3.37 -13.95
CA GLY A 125 20.66 2.38 -14.76
C GLY A 125 19.78 1.26 -15.34
N GLY A 126 18.46 1.31 -15.18
CA GLY A 126 17.53 0.28 -15.68
C GLY A 126 17.25 -0.87 -14.71
N GLY A 127 17.87 -0.87 -13.53
CA GLY A 127 17.67 -1.90 -12.51
C GLY A 127 16.35 -1.76 -11.77
N THR A 128 16.02 -2.81 -11.00
CA THR A 128 14.84 -2.80 -10.11
C THR A 128 15.31 -2.83 -8.66
N VAL A 129 14.79 -1.94 -7.84
CA VAL A 129 15.07 -1.87 -6.40
C VAL A 129 13.76 -1.95 -5.62
N ILE A 130 13.61 -3.00 -4.81
CA ILE A 130 12.42 -3.19 -3.98
C ILE A 130 12.87 -3.33 -2.53
N ASP A 131 12.26 -2.55 -1.65
CA ASP A 131 12.54 -2.66 -0.22
C ASP A 131 12.33 -4.12 0.26
N PRO A 132 13.26 -4.69 1.03
CA PRO A 132 13.15 -6.06 1.54
C PRO A 132 11.86 -6.33 2.34
N ASP A 133 11.30 -5.33 3.02
CA ASP A 133 10.04 -5.46 3.75
C ASP A 133 8.85 -5.59 2.79
N VAL A 134 8.91 -4.91 1.64
CA VAL A 134 7.93 -5.05 0.56
C VAL A 134 8.03 -6.45 -0.04
N VAL A 135 9.25 -6.92 -0.35
CA VAL A 135 9.48 -8.27 -0.87
C VAL A 135 8.95 -9.34 0.09
N ARG A 136 9.27 -9.21 1.39
CA ARG A 136 8.76 -10.15 2.40
C ARG A 136 7.25 -10.25 2.39
N ARG A 137 6.54 -9.14 2.29
CA ARG A 137 5.07 -9.13 2.23
C ARG A 137 4.52 -9.64 0.90
N LEU A 138 5.18 -9.37 -0.22
CA LEU A 138 4.76 -9.90 -1.53
C LEU A 138 4.88 -11.43 -1.59
N ILE A 139 5.94 -11.99 -0.98
CA ILE A 139 6.17 -13.45 -0.91
C ILE A 139 5.31 -14.10 0.17
N SER A 140 5.04 -13.39 1.27
CA SER A 140 4.06 -13.83 2.26
C SER A 140 2.71 -13.88 1.55
N ARG A 141 2.22 -15.08 1.24
CA ARG A 141 0.82 -15.23 0.83
C ARG A 141 -0.03 -14.42 1.80
N PRO A 142 -0.98 -13.60 1.35
CA PRO A 142 -1.96 -13.01 2.26
C PRO A 142 -2.48 -14.18 3.09
N GLN A 143 -2.15 -14.20 4.37
CA GLN A 143 -2.79 -15.17 5.24
C GLN A 143 -4.25 -14.77 5.17
N ASP A 144 -5.06 -15.59 4.48
CA ASP A 144 -6.51 -15.42 4.52
C ASP A 144 -6.88 -15.30 6.00
N PRO A 145 -7.25 -14.11 6.47
CA PRO A 145 -7.53 -13.91 7.89
C PRO A 145 -8.63 -14.87 8.37
N LEU A 146 -9.36 -15.44 7.43
CA LEU A 146 -10.42 -16.42 7.67
C LEU A 146 -9.91 -17.87 7.59
N ALA A 147 -8.64 -18.13 7.22
CA ALA A 147 -8.11 -19.49 7.04
C ALA A 147 -8.22 -20.33 8.32
N GLY A 148 -8.10 -19.71 9.50
CA GLY A 148 -8.25 -20.37 10.79
C GLY A 148 -9.68 -20.70 11.20
N LEU A 149 -10.69 -20.20 10.47
CA LEU A 149 -12.10 -20.46 10.76
C LEU A 149 -12.55 -21.80 10.19
N SER A 150 -13.30 -22.58 10.98
CA SER A 150 -14.01 -23.75 10.49
C SER A 150 -15.14 -23.34 9.52
N GLY A 151 -15.63 -24.28 8.71
CA GLY A 151 -16.77 -24.04 7.81
C GLY A 151 -17.97 -23.45 8.55
N ARG A 152 -18.26 -23.98 9.75
CA ARG A 152 -19.38 -23.49 10.59
C ARG A 152 -19.15 -22.07 11.12
N GLU A 153 -17.94 -21.73 11.50
CA GLU A 153 -17.58 -20.38 11.93
C GLU A 153 -17.66 -19.39 10.76
N ARG A 154 -17.29 -19.80 9.55
CA ARG A 154 -17.46 -18.97 8.33
C ARG A 154 -18.94 -18.72 8.01
N GLU A 155 -19.82 -19.74 8.14
CA GLU A 155 -21.28 -19.57 7.99
C GLU A 155 -21.84 -18.59 9.03
N VAL A 156 -21.47 -18.73 10.29
CA VAL A 156 -21.91 -17.82 11.35
C VAL A 156 -21.42 -16.40 11.04
N LEU A 157 -20.16 -16.22 10.64
CA LEU A 157 -19.59 -14.91 10.33
C LEU A 157 -20.27 -14.26 9.11
N SER A 158 -20.62 -15.03 8.07
CA SER A 158 -21.36 -14.50 6.92
C SER A 158 -22.73 -13.95 7.31
N LEU A 159 -23.46 -14.68 8.17
CA LEU A 159 -24.78 -14.25 8.66
C LEU A 159 -24.67 -13.01 9.60
N ILE A 160 -23.56 -12.91 10.35
CA ILE A 160 -23.26 -11.70 11.12
C ILE A 160 -23.03 -10.52 10.17
N ALA A 161 -22.31 -10.72 9.07
CA ALA A 161 -22.03 -9.68 8.07
C ALA A 161 -23.31 -9.23 7.34
N GLU A 162 -24.35 -10.08 7.27
CA GLU A 162 -25.69 -9.71 6.82
C GLU A 162 -26.49 -8.90 7.87
N GLY A 163 -25.91 -8.63 9.04
CA GLY A 163 -26.58 -7.89 10.11
C GLY A 163 -27.53 -8.72 11.00
N ARG A 164 -27.51 -10.03 10.93
CA ARG A 164 -28.42 -10.89 11.70
C ARG A 164 -28.08 -10.92 13.19
N SER A 165 -29.14 -11.02 14.02
CA SER A 165 -29.02 -11.27 15.47
C SER A 165 -28.65 -12.72 15.76
N ASN A 166 -28.12 -13.01 16.97
CA ASN A 166 -27.81 -14.38 17.37
C ASN A 166 -29.03 -15.30 17.33
N SER A 167 -30.21 -14.82 17.71
CA SER A 167 -31.46 -15.58 17.62
C SER A 167 -31.84 -15.90 16.17
N SER A 168 -31.70 -14.94 15.25
CA SER A 168 -31.94 -15.16 13.82
C SER A 168 -30.94 -16.16 13.19
N ILE A 169 -29.67 -16.11 13.60
CA ILE A 169 -28.63 -17.05 13.18
C ILE A 169 -28.94 -18.45 13.74
N ALA A 170 -29.33 -18.55 15.01
CA ALA A 170 -29.69 -19.80 15.64
C ALA A 170 -30.83 -20.51 14.89
N ALA A 171 -31.87 -19.73 14.53
CA ALA A 171 -32.99 -20.25 13.73
C ALA A 171 -32.54 -20.69 12.32
N ALA A 172 -31.74 -19.87 11.62
CA ALA A 172 -31.26 -20.16 10.27
C ALA A 172 -30.36 -21.39 10.20
N LEU A 173 -29.56 -21.64 11.23
CA LEU A 173 -28.58 -22.71 11.30
C LEU A 173 -29.08 -23.95 12.08
N PHE A 174 -30.29 -23.93 12.59
CA PHE A 174 -30.90 -25.00 13.40
C PHE A 174 -30.08 -25.39 14.64
N ILE A 175 -29.53 -24.38 15.36
CA ILE A 175 -28.77 -24.55 16.60
C ILE A 175 -29.29 -23.62 17.69
N SER A 176 -28.85 -23.84 18.94
CA SER A 176 -29.22 -22.96 20.05
C SER A 176 -28.52 -21.61 20.01
N GLU A 177 -29.14 -20.57 20.54
CA GLU A 177 -28.51 -19.25 20.63
C GLU A 177 -27.22 -19.24 21.46
N PRO A 178 -27.09 -19.99 22.59
CA PRO A 178 -25.81 -20.16 23.27
C PRO A 178 -24.72 -20.76 22.38
N ALA A 179 -25.06 -21.69 21.47
CA ALA A 179 -24.11 -22.26 20.54
C ALA A 179 -23.60 -21.22 19.52
N VAL A 180 -24.48 -20.34 19.04
CA VAL A 180 -24.08 -19.19 18.21
C VAL A 180 -23.11 -18.31 18.99
N GLY A 181 -23.39 -17.99 20.25
CA GLY A 181 -22.50 -17.20 21.12
C GLY A 181 -21.12 -17.84 21.26
N LYS A 182 -21.04 -19.18 21.40
CA LYS A 182 -19.77 -19.91 21.44
C LYS A 182 -19.00 -19.77 20.12
N HIS A 183 -19.68 -19.92 18.96
CA HIS A 183 -19.05 -19.72 17.67
C HIS A 183 -18.53 -18.30 17.50
N VAL A 184 -19.30 -17.28 17.90
CA VAL A 184 -18.86 -15.88 17.87
C VAL A 184 -17.60 -15.67 18.72
N GLY A 185 -17.57 -16.21 19.93
CA GLY A 185 -16.39 -16.14 20.79
C GLY A 185 -15.15 -16.78 20.14
N ASN A 186 -15.30 -17.95 19.54
CA ASN A 186 -14.21 -18.63 18.82
C ASN A 186 -13.75 -17.84 17.59
N ILE A 187 -14.68 -17.26 16.82
CA ILE A 187 -14.36 -16.41 15.67
C ILE A 187 -13.51 -15.22 16.12
N LEU A 188 -13.95 -14.50 17.16
CA LEU A 188 -13.23 -13.35 17.68
C LEU A 188 -11.82 -13.71 18.18
N ALA A 189 -11.67 -14.85 18.85
CA ALA A 189 -10.36 -15.34 19.30
C ALA A 189 -9.46 -15.68 18.11
N LYS A 190 -9.97 -16.39 17.10
CA LYS A 190 -9.20 -16.80 15.92
C LYS A 190 -8.84 -15.64 15.01
N LEU A 191 -9.65 -14.58 14.98
CA LEU A 191 -9.36 -13.33 14.27
C LEU A 191 -8.42 -12.39 15.06
N GLY A 192 -7.95 -12.78 16.25
CA GLY A 192 -7.05 -11.97 17.06
C GLY A 192 -7.71 -10.71 17.63
N LEU A 193 -9.02 -10.75 17.90
CA LEU A 193 -9.82 -9.64 18.42
C LEU A 193 -10.08 -9.82 19.94
N PRO A 194 -9.11 -9.46 20.81
CA PRO A 194 -9.27 -9.60 22.26
C PRO A 194 -10.36 -8.66 22.81
N PRO A 195 -10.89 -8.91 24.01
CA PRO A 195 -11.80 -8.00 24.69
C PRO A 195 -11.10 -6.65 24.93
N THR A 196 -11.73 -5.56 24.45
CA THR A 196 -11.28 -4.18 24.70
C THR A 196 -12.52 -3.33 24.98
N ASP A 197 -12.37 -2.29 25.79
CA ASP A 197 -13.49 -1.41 26.16
C ASP A 197 -13.83 -0.40 25.06
N ASP A 198 -12.89 -0.13 24.13
CA ASP A 198 -13.00 0.97 23.16
C ASP A 198 -13.56 0.55 21.78
N THR A 199 -13.71 -0.76 21.50
CA THR A 199 -14.06 -1.21 20.15
C THR A 199 -15.14 -2.28 20.12
N ASN A 200 -16.06 -2.18 19.15
CA ASN A 200 -17.04 -3.24 18.89
C ASN A 200 -16.39 -4.35 18.04
N ARG A 201 -15.95 -5.41 18.73
CA ARG A 201 -15.28 -6.57 18.11
C ARG A 201 -16.12 -7.26 17.04
N ARG A 202 -17.46 -7.25 17.18
CA ARG A 202 -18.35 -7.84 16.17
C ARG A 202 -18.28 -7.05 14.86
N VAL A 203 -18.20 -5.72 14.93
CA VAL A 203 -17.99 -4.86 13.76
C VAL A 203 -16.62 -5.11 13.14
N LEU A 204 -15.57 -5.21 13.95
CA LEU A 204 -14.22 -5.53 13.43
C LEU A 204 -14.16 -6.88 12.72
N ALA A 205 -14.83 -7.91 13.25
CA ALA A 205 -14.93 -9.22 12.60
C ALA A 205 -15.64 -9.14 11.23
N VAL A 206 -16.72 -8.34 11.14
CA VAL A 206 -17.42 -8.10 9.87
C VAL A 206 -16.51 -7.37 8.87
N LEU A 207 -15.81 -6.33 9.30
CA LEU A 207 -14.88 -5.60 8.43
C LEU A 207 -13.76 -6.51 7.92
N THR A 208 -13.23 -7.39 8.78
CA THR A 208 -12.23 -8.40 8.38
C THR A 208 -12.80 -9.37 7.33
N TYR A 209 -14.03 -9.84 7.53
CA TYR A 209 -14.71 -10.72 6.58
C TYR A 209 -14.94 -10.07 5.21
N LEU A 210 -15.37 -8.80 5.20
CA LEU A 210 -15.64 -8.05 3.95
C LEU A 210 -14.37 -7.72 3.17
N ARG A 211 -13.24 -7.52 3.87
CA ARG A 211 -11.92 -7.29 3.23
C ARG A 211 -11.27 -8.55 2.68
N ALA A 212 -11.68 -9.73 3.15
CA ALA A 212 -11.16 -11.03 2.72
C ALA A 212 -11.94 -11.64 1.53
N ARG A 213 -12.96 -10.96 1.03
CA ARG A 213 -13.77 -11.35 -0.13
C ARG A 213 -13.33 -10.59 -1.37
#